data_02fb38fa56469eaaf7de920b13addb96
#
_entry.id   02fb38fa56469eaaf7de920b13addb96
#
_cell.length_a   1.000
_cell.length_b   1.000
_cell.length_c   1.000
_cell.angle_alpha   90.00
_cell.angle_beta   90.00
_cell.angle_gamma   90.00
#
_symmetry.space_group_name_H-M   'P 1'
#
loop_
_entity.id
_entity.type
_entity.pdbx_description
1 polymer ?
#
loop_
_entity_poly.entity_id
_entity_poly.type
_entity_poly.pdbx_seq_one_letter_code
_entity_poly.pdbx_strand_id
1 'polypeptide(L)'
;LKSEIHSGWGLHPRIETRVVRAQQADQLVDGHPDASLLIQGARRSYGDACLADRVISTQLLGHLLEFDAERGLIRCEAGITLDVLIAFIAPRGFFLPVTPGTKFPTIGGCVAADVHGKNHHKEGSIGFFVEEIELFLADRSRVCCSREERSELFWATIGGMGLTGAIYAVTLRLKKVENTYMRTRTLKTRNFDELCRHFEETQQEYTYSVAWIDSLANGAHLGRGSLILGEHATADQAPTSKRFKLHSTGGPSVPFFFPSATLNG
;
A
#
# COMPACT_ATOMS: atom_id res chain seq x y z
N LEU A 1 -11.75 -26.53 6.68
CA LEU A 1 -10.85 -25.39 6.90
C LEU A 1 -9.43 -25.93 7.10
N LYS A 2 -8.49 -25.48 6.29
CA LYS A 2 -7.08 -25.85 6.41
C LYS A 2 -6.43 -24.93 7.45
N SER A 3 -5.66 -25.53 8.39
CA SER A 3 -4.85 -24.78 9.35
C SER A 3 -3.49 -24.43 8.74
N GLU A 4 -3.06 -23.18 8.91
CA GLU A 4 -1.80 -22.65 8.38
C GLU A 4 -1.12 -21.78 9.45
N ILE A 5 0.21 -21.68 9.40
CA ILE A 5 0.95 -20.74 10.25
C ILE A 5 1.00 -19.38 9.54
N HIS A 6 0.42 -18.36 10.15
CA HIS A 6 0.43 -17.00 9.64
C HIS A 6 1.32 -16.07 10.47
N SER A 7 1.88 -15.08 9.80
CA SER A 7 2.59 -13.94 10.40
C SER A 7 2.34 -12.69 9.54
N GLY A 8 2.53 -11.51 10.10
CA GLY A 8 2.64 -10.25 9.37
C GLY A 8 3.99 -10.11 8.68
N TRP A 9 4.27 -8.90 8.18
CA TRP A 9 5.51 -8.57 7.47
C TRP A 9 6.79 -8.83 8.29
N GLY A 10 6.75 -8.56 9.60
CA GLY A 10 7.88 -8.77 10.52
C GLY A 10 8.17 -10.23 10.87
N LEU A 11 7.39 -11.20 10.34
CA LEU A 11 7.50 -12.64 10.61
C LEU A 11 7.33 -13.03 12.08
N HIS A 12 6.86 -12.09 12.92
CA HIS A 12 6.55 -12.29 14.33
C HIS A 12 5.40 -11.34 14.74
N PRO A 13 4.41 -11.79 15.56
CA PRO A 13 4.21 -13.15 16.03
C PRO A 13 3.83 -14.13 14.92
N ARG A 14 3.86 -15.43 15.24
CA ARG A 14 3.37 -16.50 14.37
C ARG A 14 2.24 -17.20 15.09
N ILE A 15 1.12 -17.35 14.44
CA ILE A 15 -0.05 -18.03 15.01
C ILE A 15 -0.58 -19.09 14.05
N GLU A 16 -1.17 -20.12 14.60
CA GLU A 16 -1.95 -21.09 13.83
C GLU A 16 -3.31 -20.50 13.50
N THR A 17 -3.68 -20.46 12.22
CA THR A 17 -4.86 -19.78 11.71
C THR A 17 -5.68 -20.71 10.83
N ARG A 18 -6.98 -20.75 11.02
CA ARG A 18 -7.92 -21.43 10.10
C ARG A 18 -8.31 -20.46 8.99
N VAL A 19 -8.02 -20.84 7.73
CA VAL A 19 -8.14 -19.94 6.58
C VAL A 19 -9.29 -20.37 5.68
N VAL A 20 -10.19 -19.43 5.38
CA VAL A 20 -11.11 -19.47 4.25
C VAL A 20 -10.56 -18.55 3.17
N ARG A 21 -10.50 -19.00 1.91
CA ARG A 21 -10.13 -18.16 0.78
C ARG A 21 -11.37 -17.81 -0.01
N ALA A 22 -11.85 -16.59 0.13
CA ALA A 22 -13.02 -16.11 -0.59
C ALA A 22 -12.71 -16.05 -2.10
N GLN A 23 -13.53 -16.71 -2.91
CA GLN A 23 -13.51 -16.67 -4.37
C GLN A 23 -14.65 -15.83 -4.93
N GLN A 24 -15.68 -15.58 -4.13
CA GLN A 24 -16.86 -14.77 -4.45
C GLN A 24 -17.18 -13.82 -3.30
N ALA A 25 -17.86 -12.74 -3.62
CA ALA A 25 -18.15 -11.66 -2.69
C ALA A 25 -18.91 -12.10 -1.44
N ASP A 26 -19.92 -12.95 -1.60
CA ASP A 26 -20.77 -13.49 -0.52
C ASP A 26 -19.98 -14.29 0.52
N GLN A 27 -18.89 -14.92 0.11
CA GLN A 27 -18.00 -15.68 1.00
C GLN A 27 -17.27 -14.79 2.02
N LEU A 28 -17.28 -13.48 1.84
CA LEU A 28 -16.73 -12.53 2.83
C LEU A 28 -17.55 -12.48 4.13
N VAL A 29 -18.78 -12.96 4.10
CA VAL A 29 -19.72 -12.97 5.24
C VAL A 29 -20.19 -14.38 5.63
N ASP A 30 -19.71 -15.42 4.98
CA ASP A 30 -20.06 -16.83 5.27
C ASP A 30 -19.39 -17.36 6.55
N GLY A 31 -18.90 -16.47 7.41
CA GLY A 31 -18.40 -16.80 8.73
C GLY A 31 -19.51 -17.22 9.70
N HIS A 32 -19.21 -18.13 10.62
CA HIS A 32 -20.14 -18.48 11.69
C HIS A 32 -20.44 -17.25 12.56
N PRO A 33 -21.73 -16.99 12.92
CA PRO A 33 -22.14 -15.80 13.65
C PRO A 33 -21.45 -15.63 15.02
N ASP A 34 -20.94 -16.70 15.61
CA ASP A 34 -20.38 -16.71 16.95
C ASP A 34 -18.84 -16.66 17.01
N ALA A 35 -18.15 -16.42 15.91
CA ALA A 35 -16.69 -16.45 15.90
C ALA A 35 -16.11 -15.09 15.52
N SER A 36 -15.14 -14.61 16.28
CA SER A 36 -14.28 -13.49 15.85
C SER A 36 -13.59 -13.87 14.53
N LEU A 37 -13.87 -13.10 13.50
CA LEU A 37 -13.41 -13.33 12.14
C LEU A 37 -12.66 -12.10 11.66
N LEU A 38 -11.47 -12.30 11.12
CA LEU A 38 -10.69 -11.22 10.53
C LEU A 38 -10.68 -11.35 9.01
N ILE A 39 -10.96 -10.26 8.32
CA ILE A 39 -10.73 -10.16 6.87
C ILE A 39 -9.26 -9.85 6.64
N GLN A 40 -8.60 -10.69 5.85
CA GLN A 40 -7.15 -10.63 5.66
C GLN A 40 -6.77 -10.46 4.20
N GLY A 41 -5.97 -9.43 3.91
CA GLY A 41 -5.32 -9.23 2.61
C GLY A 41 -4.01 -10.02 2.49
N ALA A 42 -2.96 -9.38 1.94
CA ALA A 42 -1.66 -10.02 1.66
C ALA A 42 -0.71 -10.10 2.85
N ARG A 43 -1.14 -9.83 4.08
CA ARG A 43 -0.34 -9.91 5.32
C ARG A 43 0.93 -9.03 5.27
N ARG A 44 0.76 -7.79 4.79
CA ARG A 44 1.86 -6.82 4.68
C ARG A 44 1.87 -5.78 5.80
N SER A 45 1.00 -5.92 6.81
CA SER A 45 1.01 -5.13 8.03
C SER A 45 2.08 -5.61 9.00
N TYR A 46 2.50 -4.72 9.89
CA TYR A 46 3.38 -5.05 11.01
C TYR A 46 2.57 -5.60 12.19
N GLY A 47 3.27 -6.26 13.12
CA GLY A 47 2.66 -6.81 14.33
C GLY A 47 1.60 -7.86 14.02
N ASP A 48 0.52 -7.82 14.78
CA ASP A 48 -0.58 -8.78 14.80
C ASP A 48 -1.85 -8.30 14.09
N ALA A 49 -1.87 -7.09 13.53
CA ALA A 49 -3.06 -6.46 12.94
C ALA A 49 -3.74 -7.31 11.85
N CYS A 50 -3.01 -8.25 11.22
CA CYS A 50 -3.58 -9.15 10.21
C CYS A 50 -3.72 -10.60 10.72
N LEU A 51 -3.67 -10.85 12.03
CA LEU A 51 -3.62 -12.18 12.62
C LEU A 51 -4.83 -12.44 13.50
N ALA A 52 -5.47 -13.60 13.33
CA ALA A 52 -6.55 -14.12 14.16
C ALA A 52 -6.63 -15.64 14.00
N ASP A 53 -7.26 -16.33 14.96
CA ASP A 53 -7.48 -17.78 14.90
C ASP A 53 -8.26 -18.24 13.67
N ARG A 54 -9.08 -17.32 13.12
CA ARG A 54 -9.86 -17.54 11.90
C ARG A 54 -9.80 -16.31 11.01
N VAL A 55 -9.49 -16.53 9.74
CA VAL A 55 -9.43 -15.45 8.74
C VAL A 55 -10.17 -15.82 7.47
N ILE A 56 -10.77 -14.82 6.83
CA ILE A 56 -11.18 -14.89 5.43
C ILE A 56 -10.16 -14.10 4.62
N SER A 57 -9.43 -14.81 3.77
CA SER A 57 -8.47 -14.19 2.86
C SER A 57 -9.16 -13.65 1.61
N THR A 58 -8.91 -12.40 1.28
CA THR A 58 -9.41 -11.73 0.08
C THR A 58 -8.53 -11.93 -1.16
N GLN A 59 -7.40 -12.63 -1.05
CA GLN A 59 -6.37 -12.70 -2.09
C GLN A 59 -6.86 -13.29 -3.43
N LEU A 60 -7.97 -14.05 -3.44
CA LEU A 60 -8.58 -14.56 -4.67
C LEU A 60 -9.66 -13.62 -5.23
N LEU A 61 -10.04 -12.56 -4.52
CA LEU A 61 -10.89 -11.47 -4.99
C LEU A 61 -9.99 -10.38 -5.58
N GLY A 62 -9.43 -10.64 -6.74
CA GLY A 62 -8.39 -9.82 -7.36
C GLY A 62 -8.74 -9.32 -8.76
N HIS A 63 -10.03 -9.15 -9.09
CA HIS A 63 -10.46 -8.71 -10.41
C HIS A 63 -10.49 -7.19 -10.54
N LEU A 64 -10.15 -6.72 -11.73
CA LEU A 64 -10.46 -5.38 -12.20
C LEU A 64 -11.93 -5.38 -12.65
N LEU A 65 -12.74 -4.51 -12.08
CA LEU A 65 -14.18 -4.44 -12.34
C LEU A 65 -14.50 -3.39 -13.41
N GLU A 66 -13.87 -2.21 -13.31
CA GLU A 66 -14.10 -1.10 -14.23
C GLU A 66 -12.85 -0.22 -14.34
N PHE A 67 -12.64 0.38 -15.51
CA PHE A 67 -11.60 1.37 -15.73
C PHE A 67 -12.12 2.48 -16.64
N ASP A 68 -12.22 3.69 -16.10
CA ASP A 68 -12.60 4.91 -16.80
C ASP A 68 -11.35 5.78 -17.03
N ALA A 69 -10.80 5.72 -18.23
CA ALA A 69 -9.60 6.47 -18.60
C ALA A 69 -9.86 7.97 -18.75
N GLU A 70 -11.10 8.40 -19.04
CA GLU A 70 -11.45 9.82 -19.20
C GLU A 70 -11.45 10.51 -17.83
N ARG A 71 -12.09 9.87 -16.84
CA ARG A 71 -12.17 10.36 -15.47
C ARG A 71 -10.94 9.97 -14.63
N GLY A 72 -10.13 9.03 -15.10
CA GLY A 72 -8.98 8.49 -14.36
C GLY A 72 -9.42 7.68 -13.13
N LEU A 73 -10.50 6.90 -13.25
CA LEU A 73 -11.03 6.07 -12.18
C LEU A 73 -10.79 4.59 -12.46
N ILE A 74 -10.51 3.84 -11.40
CA ILE A 74 -10.45 2.39 -11.44
C ILE A 74 -11.28 1.80 -10.30
N ARG A 75 -12.13 0.82 -10.63
CA ARG A 75 -12.85 0.02 -9.65
C ARG A 75 -12.34 -1.40 -9.67
N CYS A 76 -11.99 -1.92 -8.52
CA CYS A 76 -11.40 -3.23 -8.40
C CYS A 76 -11.78 -3.91 -7.08
N GLU A 77 -11.67 -5.24 -7.05
CA GLU A 77 -11.87 -6.03 -5.83
C GLU A 77 -10.74 -5.78 -4.81
N ALA A 78 -11.08 -5.87 -3.53
CA ALA A 78 -10.21 -5.52 -2.42
C ALA A 78 -8.95 -6.39 -2.30
N GLY A 79 -8.96 -7.59 -2.84
CA GLY A 79 -7.83 -8.53 -2.80
C GLY A 79 -6.77 -8.31 -3.86
N ILE A 80 -7.02 -7.44 -4.86
CA ILE A 80 -6.01 -7.13 -5.87
C ILE A 80 -4.80 -6.43 -5.23
N THR A 81 -3.60 -6.82 -5.61
CA THR A 81 -2.37 -6.21 -5.10
C THR A 81 -1.96 -4.98 -5.92
N LEU A 82 -1.22 -4.06 -5.31
CA LEU A 82 -0.81 -2.84 -5.99
C LEU A 82 0.10 -3.11 -7.20
N ASP A 83 0.89 -4.18 -7.21
CA ASP A 83 1.73 -4.53 -8.36
C ASP A 83 0.88 -4.96 -9.57
N VAL A 84 -0.22 -5.68 -9.37
CA VAL A 84 -1.17 -6.02 -10.44
C VAL A 84 -1.87 -4.76 -10.95
N LEU A 85 -2.32 -3.88 -10.06
CA LEU A 85 -2.90 -2.59 -10.44
C LEU A 85 -1.91 -1.75 -11.25
N ILE A 86 -0.67 -1.58 -10.77
CA ILE A 86 0.38 -0.81 -11.45
C ILE A 86 0.67 -1.42 -12.82
N ALA A 87 0.76 -2.75 -12.93
CA ALA A 87 0.99 -3.42 -14.20
C ALA A 87 -0.12 -3.14 -15.22
N PHE A 88 -1.36 -2.94 -14.77
CA PHE A 88 -2.49 -2.60 -15.63
C PHE A 88 -2.52 -1.11 -15.99
N ILE A 89 -2.38 -0.19 -15.00
CA ILE A 89 -2.60 1.24 -15.21
C ILE A 89 -1.39 1.95 -15.82
N ALA A 90 -0.15 1.54 -15.50
CA ALA A 90 1.05 2.25 -15.95
C ALA A 90 1.22 2.28 -17.47
N PRO A 91 0.99 1.18 -18.22
CA PRO A 91 1.01 1.22 -19.68
C PRO A 91 -0.07 2.14 -20.31
N ARG A 92 -1.07 2.50 -19.52
CA ARG A 92 -2.19 3.38 -19.92
C ARG A 92 -1.98 4.84 -19.54
N GLY A 93 -0.80 5.19 -19.02
CA GLY A 93 -0.45 6.57 -18.64
C GLY A 93 -0.98 6.98 -17.28
N PHE A 94 -1.23 6.02 -16.38
CA PHE A 94 -1.68 6.29 -15.03
C PHE A 94 -0.77 5.65 -13.98
N PHE A 95 -0.79 6.22 -12.80
CA PHE A 95 -0.13 5.68 -11.62
C PHE A 95 -1.03 5.80 -10.39
N LEU A 96 -0.72 5.04 -9.34
CA LEU A 96 -1.40 5.21 -8.06
C LEU A 96 -0.97 6.54 -7.42
N PRO A 97 -1.91 7.36 -6.93
CA PRO A 97 -1.59 8.66 -6.33
C PRO A 97 -0.73 8.50 -5.07
N VAL A 98 -0.98 7.45 -4.28
CA VAL A 98 -0.24 7.12 -3.07
C VAL A 98 0.14 5.64 -3.11
N THR A 99 1.40 5.35 -2.76
CA THR A 99 1.92 3.98 -2.68
C THR A 99 2.74 3.81 -1.39
N PRO A 100 2.49 2.76 -0.60
CA PRO A 100 3.33 2.43 0.55
C PRO A 100 4.73 1.98 0.12
N GLY A 101 5.58 1.61 1.06
CA GLY A 101 6.97 1.20 0.81
C GLY A 101 7.16 -0.04 -0.07
N THR A 102 6.10 -0.79 -0.34
CA THR A 102 6.09 -1.99 -1.18
C THR A 102 4.82 -2.07 -2.02
N LYS A 103 4.89 -2.76 -3.15
CA LYS A 103 3.76 -2.95 -4.08
C LYS A 103 2.92 -4.20 -3.82
N PHE A 104 3.26 -4.98 -2.80
CA PHE A 104 2.61 -6.27 -2.51
C PHE A 104 1.38 -6.22 -1.57
N PRO A 105 1.02 -5.12 -0.89
CA PRO A 105 -0.26 -5.01 -0.21
C PRO A 105 -1.43 -5.10 -1.18
N THR A 106 -2.58 -5.56 -0.67
CA THR A 106 -3.85 -5.49 -1.39
C THR A 106 -4.46 -4.09 -1.26
N ILE A 107 -5.28 -3.68 -2.24
CA ILE A 107 -5.94 -2.37 -2.20
C ILE A 107 -6.88 -2.24 -0.99
N GLY A 108 -7.62 -3.30 -0.64
CA GLY A 108 -8.46 -3.30 0.56
C GLY A 108 -7.66 -3.12 1.85
N GLY A 109 -6.48 -3.77 1.94
CA GLY A 109 -5.55 -3.57 3.06
C GLY A 109 -4.97 -2.15 3.10
N CYS A 110 -4.69 -1.55 1.94
CA CYS A 110 -4.23 -0.17 1.84
C CYS A 110 -5.28 0.83 2.34
N VAL A 111 -6.55 0.63 1.98
CA VAL A 111 -7.67 1.48 2.44
C VAL A 111 -7.92 1.27 3.93
N ALA A 112 -7.97 0.01 4.38
CA ALA A 112 -8.19 -0.30 5.79
C ALA A 112 -7.10 0.26 6.73
N ALA A 113 -5.89 0.45 6.25
CA ALA A 113 -4.78 1.03 7.02
C ALA A 113 -4.53 2.52 6.68
N ASP A 114 -5.34 3.12 5.81
CA ASP A 114 -5.14 4.47 5.27
C ASP A 114 -3.67 4.76 4.95
N VAL A 115 -3.07 3.91 4.11
CA VAL A 115 -1.64 3.97 3.83
C VAL A 115 -1.23 5.30 3.24
N HIS A 116 -0.06 5.76 3.65
CA HIS A 116 0.62 6.91 3.06
C HIS A 116 1.90 6.48 2.33
N GLY A 117 2.43 7.38 1.51
CA GLY A 117 3.65 7.17 0.73
C GLY A 117 4.73 8.20 0.98
N LYS A 118 5.73 8.19 0.11
CA LYS A 118 6.85 9.15 0.12
C LYS A 118 6.46 10.56 -0.32
N ASN A 119 5.18 10.76 -0.63
CA ASN A 119 4.57 12.03 -1.06
C ASN A 119 3.50 12.53 -0.09
N HIS A 120 3.44 11.99 1.13
CA HIS A 120 2.39 12.29 2.09
C HIS A 120 2.31 13.77 2.46
N HIS A 121 3.43 14.50 2.43
CA HIS A 121 3.48 15.93 2.73
C HIS A 121 2.75 16.80 1.69
N LYS A 122 2.52 16.28 0.47
CA LYS A 122 1.74 16.93 -0.60
C LYS A 122 0.40 16.27 -0.87
N GLU A 123 0.38 14.95 -0.94
CA GLU A 123 -0.79 14.18 -1.40
C GLU A 123 -1.60 13.56 -0.25
N GLY A 124 -1.06 13.54 0.97
CA GLY A 124 -1.71 12.90 2.12
C GLY A 124 -1.68 11.38 2.03
N SER A 125 -2.79 10.75 2.43
CA SER A 125 -2.98 9.29 2.46
C SER A 125 -3.85 8.80 1.29
N ILE A 126 -3.97 7.49 1.14
CA ILE A 126 -4.78 6.88 0.07
C ILE A 126 -6.26 7.27 0.18
N GLY A 127 -6.77 7.50 1.38
CA GLY A 127 -8.16 7.88 1.63
C GLY A 127 -8.60 9.14 0.90
N PHE A 128 -7.68 10.06 0.59
CA PHE A 128 -7.99 11.26 -0.22
C PHE A 128 -8.31 10.95 -1.69
N PHE A 129 -8.00 9.75 -2.15
CA PHE A 129 -8.17 9.31 -3.54
C PHE A 129 -9.20 8.19 -3.69
N VAL A 130 -9.72 7.66 -2.58
CA VAL A 130 -10.85 6.74 -2.59
C VAL A 130 -12.12 7.52 -2.88
N GLU A 131 -12.87 7.10 -3.89
CA GLU A 131 -14.15 7.71 -4.28
C GLU A 131 -15.34 6.93 -3.69
N GLU A 132 -15.26 5.61 -3.71
CA GLU A 132 -16.31 4.74 -3.22
C GLU A 132 -15.73 3.45 -2.63
N ILE A 133 -16.33 2.96 -1.58
CA ILE A 133 -16.05 1.66 -0.98
C ILE A 133 -17.34 0.85 -0.97
N GLU A 134 -17.24 -0.38 -1.42
CA GLU A 134 -18.29 -1.38 -1.28
C GLU A 134 -17.85 -2.41 -0.24
N LEU A 135 -18.67 -2.62 0.78
CA LEU A 135 -18.35 -3.51 1.88
C LEU A 135 -19.55 -4.32 2.36
N PHE A 136 -19.26 -5.44 3.00
CA PHE A 136 -20.24 -6.24 3.73
C PHE A 136 -20.14 -5.92 5.22
N LEU A 137 -21.30 -5.62 5.84
CA LEU A 137 -21.40 -5.38 7.27
C LEU A 137 -21.57 -6.69 8.05
N ALA A 138 -21.52 -6.61 9.37
CA ALA A 138 -21.67 -7.78 10.25
C ALA A 138 -23.05 -8.47 10.13
N ASP A 139 -24.09 -7.73 9.75
CA ASP A 139 -25.44 -8.25 9.47
C ASP A 139 -25.57 -8.89 8.09
N ARG A 140 -24.44 -9.02 7.34
CA ARG A 140 -24.33 -9.54 5.96
C ARG A 140 -24.92 -8.62 4.89
N SER A 141 -25.37 -7.44 5.25
CA SER A 141 -25.82 -6.46 4.26
C SER A 141 -24.60 -5.98 3.43
N ARG A 142 -24.82 -5.82 2.13
CA ARG A 142 -23.88 -5.25 1.20
C ARG A 142 -24.23 -3.78 1.00
N VAL A 143 -23.28 -2.88 1.27
CA VAL A 143 -23.49 -1.44 1.22
C VAL A 143 -22.38 -0.76 0.44
N CYS A 144 -22.74 0.32 -0.28
CA CYS A 144 -21.78 1.27 -0.83
C CYS A 144 -21.73 2.49 0.07
N CYS A 145 -20.55 3.06 0.23
CA CYS A 145 -20.33 4.33 0.91
C CYS A 145 -19.31 5.19 0.17
N SER A 146 -19.51 6.50 0.23
CA SER A 146 -18.66 7.52 -0.40
C SER A 146 -18.56 8.74 0.52
N ARG A 147 -17.95 9.81 0.03
CA ARG A 147 -17.92 11.09 0.76
C ARG A 147 -19.31 11.69 0.96
N GLU A 148 -20.23 11.44 0.02
CA GLU A 148 -21.58 11.98 -0.01
C GLU A 148 -22.61 11.00 0.53
N GLU A 149 -22.44 9.70 0.30
CA GLU A 149 -23.35 8.65 0.74
C GLU A 149 -22.74 7.83 1.89
N ARG A 150 -23.42 7.74 3.02
CA ARG A 150 -22.93 7.08 4.26
C ARG A 150 -21.53 7.54 4.64
N SER A 151 -21.33 8.85 4.64
CA SER A 151 -20.02 9.50 4.83
C SER A 151 -19.34 9.08 6.14
N GLU A 152 -20.08 8.93 7.22
CA GLU A 152 -19.53 8.45 8.50
C GLU A 152 -18.92 7.04 8.36
N LEU A 153 -19.63 6.11 7.70
CA LEU A 153 -19.14 4.76 7.46
C LEU A 153 -17.93 4.78 6.52
N PHE A 154 -17.95 5.62 5.48
CA PHE A 154 -16.85 5.79 4.55
C PHE A 154 -15.56 6.18 5.29
N TRP A 155 -15.60 7.24 6.09
CA TRP A 155 -14.44 7.71 6.84
C TRP A 155 -14.03 6.78 7.97
N ALA A 156 -14.97 6.10 8.61
CA ALA A 156 -14.66 5.07 9.61
C ALA A 156 -14.00 3.83 9.01
N THR A 157 -14.25 3.54 7.72
CA THR A 157 -13.65 2.39 7.02
C THR A 157 -12.21 2.69 6.58
N ILE A 158 -11.93 3.91 6.15
CA ILE A 158 -10.59 4.38 5.82
C ILE A 158 -9.77 4.48 7.11
N GLY A 159 -8.69 3.69 7.22
CA GLY A 159 -7.92 3.58 8.46
C GLY A 159 -8.60 2.80 9.58
N GLY A 160 -9.79 2.25 9.35
CA GLY A 160 -10.57 1.51 10.35
C GLY A 160 -10.10 0.09 10.60
N MET A 161 -8.97 -0.33 10.02
CA MET A 161 -8.34 -1.65 10.20
C MET A 161 -9.27 -2.84 9.96
N GLY A 162 -10.33 -2.66 9.15
CA GLY A 162 -11.32 -3.69 8.83
C GLY A 162 -12.41 -3.88 9.89
N LEU A 163 -12.49 -3.02 10.91
CA LEU A 163 -13.47 -3.15 12.01
C LEU A 163 -14.88 -2.73 11.62
N THR A 164 -15.05 -1.99 10.53
CA THR A 164 -16.36 -1.56 10.02
C THR A 164 -17.07 -2.62 9.18
N GLY A 165 -16.32 -3.56 8.62
CA GLY A 165 -16.84 -4.61 7.74
C GLY A 165 -15.79 -5.13 6.76
N ALA A 166 -16.21 -6.07 5.92
CA ALA A 166 -15.36 -6.68 4.90
C ALA A 166 -15.39 -5.84 3.62
N ILE A 167 -14.31 -5.13 3.30
CA ILE A 167 -14.18 -4.40 2.03
C ILE A 167 -14.16 -5.40 0.88
N TYR A 168 -15.12 -5.26 -0.04
CA TYR A 168 -15.23 -6.08 -1.25
C TYR A 168 -14.60 -5.38 -2.45
N ALA A 169 -14.98 -4.13 -2.72
CA ALA A 169 -14.47 -3.38 -3.85
C ALA A 169 -14.17 -1.92 -3.48
N VAL A 170 -13.25 -1.33 -4.22
CA VAL A 170 -12.82 0.07 -4.06
C VAL A 170 -12.79 0.75 -5.41
N THR A 171 -13.36 1.96 -5.48
CA THR A 171 -13.17 2.89 -6.60
C THR A 171 -12.11 3.90 -6.21
N LEU A 172 -11.04 3.98 -6.99
CA LEU A 172 -9.88 4.81 -6.72
C LEU A 172 -9.64 5.78 -7.88
N ARG A 173 -9.37 7.05 -7.56
CA ARG A 173 -8.91 8.05 -8.51
C ARG A 173 -7.41 7.91 -8.72
N LEU A 174 -7.02 7.85 -10.00
CA LEU A 174 -5.64 7.67 -10.44
C LEU A 174 -4.95 9.00 -10.78
N LYS A 175 -3.64 9.00 -10.73
CA LYS A 175 -2.78 10.10 -11.16
C LYS A 175 -2.37 9.86 -12.61
N LYS A 176 -2.59 10.84 -13.52
CA LYS A 176 -2.01 10.81 -14.86
C LYS A 176 -0.51 11.01 -14.79
N VAL A 177 0.24 10.20 -15.54
CA VAL A 177 1.71 10.29 -15.65
C VAL A 177 2.14 10.20 -17.11
N GLU A 178 3.20 10.92 -17.45
CA GLU A 178 3.70 10.94 -18.81
C GLU A 178 4.64 9.77 -19.13
N ASN A 179 5.21 9.15 -18.08
CA ASN A 179 6.00 7.94 -18.16
C ASN A 179 6.16 7.27 -16.78
N THR A 180 6.81 6.11 -16.74
CA THR A 180 7.04 5.33 -15.51
C THR A 180 8.40 5.59 -14.84
N TYR A 181 9.17 6.54 -15.36
CA TYR A 181 10.45 6.90 -14.78
C TYR A 181 10.31 8.02 -13.74
N MET A 182 11.24 8.02 -12.81
CA MET A 182 11.38 9.07 -11.81
C MET A 182 12.68 9.83 -12.05
N ARG A 183 12.60 11.15 -12.09
CA ARG A 183 13.77 12.04 -11.98
C ARG A 183 14.11 12.17 -10.51
N THR A 184 15.32 11.78 -10.13
CA THR A 184 15.73 11.78 -8.72
C THR A 184 16.95 12.68 -8.49
N ARG A 185 17.02 13.27 -7.28
CA ARG A 185 18.18 13.98 -6.75
C ARG A 185 18.52 13.40 -5.39
N THR A 186 19.78 13.09 -5.15
CA THR A 186 20.23 12.56 -3.84
C THR A 186 21.15 13.58 -3.17
N LEU A 187 20.80 13.93 -1.93
CA LEU A 187 21.59 14.81 -1.06
C LEU A 187 22.17 13.97 0.07
N LYS A 188 23.50 14.02 0.26
CA LYS A 188 24.14 13.44 1.45
C LYS A 188 24.02 14.42 2.60
N THR A 189 23.74 13.91 3.81
CA THR A 189 23.60 14.69 5.01
C THR A 189 24.61 14.21 6.09
N ARG A 190 25.25 15.15 6.75
CA ARG A 190 26.29 14.84 7.74
C ARG A 190 25.71 14.48 9.09
N ASN A 191 24.51 14.98 9.41
CA ASN A 191 23.79 14.76 10.65
C ASN A 191 22.28 15.02 10.46
N PHE A 192 21.52 14.85 11.55
CA PHE A 192 20.07 15.01 11.56
C PHE A 192 19.60 16.43 11.28
N ASP A 193 20.30 17.45 11.81
CA ASP A 193 19.93 18.86 11.62
C ASP A 193 20.04 19.26 10.14
N GLU A 194 21.09 18.80 9.45
CA GLU A 194 21.26 19.03 8.02
C GLU A 194 20.18 18.29 7.21
N LEU A 195 19.79 17.08 7.64
CA LEU A 195 18.71 16.33 7.02
C LEU A 195 17.38 17.09 7.13
N CYS A 196 17.02 17.55 8.33
CA CYS A 196 15.79 18.32 8.56
C CYS A 196 15.76 19.61 7.73
N ARG A 197 16.86 20.36 7.71
CA ARG A 197 16.96 21.56 6.88
C ARG A 197 16.73 21.27 5.39
N HIS A 198 17.33 20.22 4.85
CA HIS A 198 17.10 19.85 3.45
C HIS A 198 15.66 19.41 3.18
N PHE A 199 14.99 18.74 4.13
CA PHE A 199 13.56 18.46 3.98
C PHE A 199 12.76 19.76 3.89
N GLU A 200 12.98 20.72 4.78
CA GLU A 200 12.28 22.01 4.79
C GLU A 200 12.52 22.80 3.50
N GLU A 201 13.77 22.87 3.04
CA GLU A 201 14.15 23.59 1.82
C GLU A 201 13.55 22.98 0.55
N THR A 202 13.32 21.64 0.52
CA THR A 202 12.95 20.94 -0.71
C THR A 202 11.50 20.44 -0.76
N GLN A 203 10.77 20.48 0.36
CA GLN A 203 9.41 19.92 0.46
C GLN A 203 8.40 20.52 -0.54
N GLN A 204 8.58 21.77 -0.94
CA GLN A 204 7.71 22.43 -1.93
C GLN A 204 8.11 22.09 -3.36
N GLU A 205 9.39 21.78 -3.60
CA GLU A 205 9.94 21.53 -4.94
C GLU A 205 9.65 20.10 -5.41
N TYR A 206 9.72 19.11 -4.50
CA TYR A 206 9.63 17.69 -4.85
C TYR A 206 8.36 17.03 -4.29
N THR A 207 7.72 16.22 -5.13
CA THR A 207 6.54 15.43 -4.73
C THR A 207 6.92 14.25 -3.84
N TYR A 208 8.05 13.62 -4.10
CA TYR A 208 8.49 12.44 -3.36
C TYR A 208 9.80 12.71 -2.63
N SER A 209 9.85 12.34 -1.37
CA SER A 209 11.05 12.42 -0.55
C SER A 209 11.18 11.22 0.38
N VAL A 210 12.39 10.69 0.53
CA VAL A 210 12.71 9.63 1.47
C VAL A 210 14.14 9.76 1.95
N ALA A 211 14.37 9.56 3.25
CA ALA A 211 15.69 9.51 3.83
C ALA A 211 16.10 8.10 4.24
N TRP A 212 17.36 7.77 3.98
CA TRP A 212 18.08 6.68 4.60
C TRP A 212 18.99 7.25 5.68
N ILE A 213 18.85 6.76 6.90
CA ILE A 213 19.57 7.27 8.06
C ILE A 213 20.45 6.15 8.62
N ASP A 214 21.70 6.48 8.93
CA ASP A 214 22.60 5.63 9.68
C ASP A 214 22.20 5.72 11.18
N SER A 215 21.46 4.71 11.65
CA SER A 215 20.97 4.65 13.02
C SER A 215 22.05 4.24 14.04
N LEU A 216 23.25 3.86 13.59
CA LEU A 216 24.38 3.51 14.46
C LEU A 216 25.33 4.72 14.66
N ALA A 217 25.24 5.75 13.83
CA ALA A 217 26.03 6.95 13.95
C ALA A 217 25.68 7.70 15.26
N ASN A 218 26.69 8.31 15.88
CA ASN A 218 26.57 9.06 17.13
C ASN A 218 27.35 10.37 17.09
N GLY A 219 27.26 11.17 18.18
CA GLY A 219 27.94 12.46 18.29
C GLY A 219 27.58 13.40 17.16
N ALA A 220 28.58 14.05 16.56
CA ALA A 220 28.42 15.01 15.47
C ALA A 220 27.81 14.40 14.18
N HIS A 221 27.78 13.07 14.07
CA HIS A 221 27.26 12.33 12.93
C HIS A 221 25.91 11.65 13.18
N LEU A 222 25.28 11.88 14.34
CA LEU A 222 23.96 11.33 14.66
C LEU A 222 22.96 11.71 13.55
N GLY A 223 22.31 10.69 12.94
CA GLY A 223 21.36 10.89 11.87
C GLY A 223 21.95 11.26 10.51
N ARG A 224 23.28 11.07 10.30
CA ARG A 224 23.84 11.20 8.95
C ARG A 224 23.14 10.23 7.99
N GLY A 225 23.04 10.65 6.72
CA GLY A 225 22.30 9.82 5.78
C GLY A 225 22.28 10.34 4.35
N SER A 226 21.23 9.97 3.65
CA SER A 226 20.98 10.43 2.30
C SER A 226 19.49 10.74 2.12
N LEU A 227 19.17 11.95 1.71
CA LEU A 227 17.84 12.36 1.31
C LEU A 227 17.71 12.14 -0.20
N ILE A 228 16.76 11.32 -0.61
CA ILE A 228 16.42 11.05 -2.00
C ILE A 228 15.11 11.78 -2.31
N LEU A 229 15.16 12.68 -3.27
CA LEU A 229 14.06 13.49 -3.78
C LEU A 229 13.65 12.97 -5.14
N GLY A 230 12.36 13.01 -5.47
CA GLY A 230 11.85 12.48 -6.74
C GLY A 230 10.65 13.20 -7.30
N GLU A 231 10.59 13.23 -8.63
CA GLU A 231 9.45 13.66 -9.43
C GLU A 231 9.19 12.67 -10.56
N HIS A 232 7.95 12.52 -10.99
CA HIS A 232 7.68 11.83 -12.24
C HIS A 232 8.40 12.54 -13.37
N ALA A 233 9.13 11.79 -14.18
CA ALA A 233 9.81 12.35 -15.34
C ALA A 233 8.78 12.79 -16.39
N THR A 234 9.10 13.85 -17.13
CA THR A 234 8.30 14.36 -18.24
C THR A 234 8.49 13.51 -19.50
N ALA A 235 7.61 13.67 -20.48
CA ALA A 235 7.59 12.84 -21.69
C ALA A 235 8.90 12.86 -22.48
N ASP A 236 9.63 13.97 -22.46
CA ASP A 236 10.91 14.18 -23.14
C ASP A 236 12.11 13.58 -22.40
N GLN A 237 11.95 13.27 -21.10
CA GLN A 237 13.04 12.74 -20.26
C GLN A 237 13.20 11.22 -20.34
N ALA A 238 12.35 10.53 -21.12
CA ALA A 238 12.47 9.10 -21.36
C ALA A 238 12.32 8.77 -22.85
N PRO A 239 13.05 7.77 -23.39
CA PRO A 239 12.84 7.30 -24.74
C PRO A 239 11.40 6.88 -24.97
N THR A 240 10.78 7.32 -26.07
CA THR A 240 9.35 7.05 -26.39
C THR A 240 9.02 5.56 -26.33
N SER A 241 9.92 4.70 -26.82
CA SER A 241 9.76 3.24 -26.79
C SER A 241 9.81 2.59 -25.40
N LYS A 242 10.22 3.34 -24.36
CA LYS A 242 10.36 2.83 -22.99
C LYS A 242 9.48 3.57 -21.99
N ARG A 243 8.71 4.57 -22.42
CA ARG A 243 7.96 5.50 -21.57
C ARG A 243 7.11 4.80 -20.50
N PHE A 244 6.45 3.72 -20.85
CA PHE A 244 5.54 2.98 -19.97
C PHE A 244 6.03 1.54 -19.70
N LYS A 245 7.32 1.28 -19.92
CA LYS A 245 7.91 -0.01 -19.61
C LYS A 245 8.09 -0.14 -18.09
N LEU A 246 7.46 -1.13 -17.51
CA LEU A 246 7.74 -1.50 -16.12
C LEU A 246 9.02 -2.34 -16.07
N HIS A 247 9.94 -1.97 -15.19
CA HIS A 247 11.14 -2.74 -14.94
C HIS A 247 10.81 -3.87 -13.96
N SER A 248 11.23 -5.10 -14.29
CA SER A 248 11.13 -6.22 -13.35
C SER A 248 12.09 -5.96 -12.17
N THR A 249 11.60 -6.16 -10.96
CA THR A 249 12.39 -6.04 -9.72
C THR A 249 13.20 -7.30 -9.41
N GLY A 250 13.54 -8.10 -10.42
CA GLY A 250 14.40 -9.28 -10.28
C GLY A 250 15.85 -8.89 -10.06
N GLY A 251 16.21 -8.54 -8.82
CA GLY A 251 17.58 -8.44 -8.35
C GLY A 251 18.03 -9.73 -7.66
N PRO A 252 19.32 -9.91 -7.40
CA PRO A 252 19.79 -11.02 -6.59
C PRO A 252 19.14 -10.96 -5.20
N SER A 253 18.52 -12.05 -4.79
CA SER A 253 17.98 -12.17 -3.43
C SER A 253 19.01 -12.86 -2.54
N VAL A 254 19.11 -12.43 -1.29
CA VAL A 254 19.89 -13.13 -0.28
C VAL A 254 19.05 -14.33 0.19
N PRO A 255 19.47 -15.58 -0.07
CA PRO A 255 18.65 -16.77 0.18
C PRO A 255 18.60 -17.21 1.65
N PHE A 256 19.26 -16.48 2.53
CA PHE A 256 19.38 -16.81 3.96
C PHE A 256 19.35 -15.53 4.83
N PHE A 257 19.00 -15.70 6.09
CA PHE A 257 19.13 -14.62 7.07
C PHE A 257 20.59 -14.49 7.49
N PHE A 258 21.12 -13.28 7.47
CA PHE A 258 22.44 -13.01 8.02
C PHE A 258 22.43 -13.32 9.53
N PRO A 259 23.45 -14.01 10.06
CA PRO A 259 23.62 -14.14 11.50
C PRO A 259 23.67 -12.74 12.15
N SER A 260 23.04 -12.59 13.31
CA SER A 260 22.99 -11.31 14.03
C SER A 260 24.37 -10.71 14.32
N ALA A 261 25.39 -11.58 14.47
CA ALA A 261 26.78 -11.17 14.65
C ALA A 261 27.39 -10.39 13.43
N THR A 262 26.82 -10.53 12.24
CA THR A 262 27.26 -9.77 11.06
C THR A 262 26.66 -8.37 10.96
N LEU A 263 25.67 -8.08 11.81
CA LEU A 263 24.98 -6.78 11.84
C LEU A 263 25.47 -5.89 13.00
N ASN A 264 26.32 -6.43 13.88
CA ASN A 264 26.90 -5.73 15.01
C ASN A 264 28.38 -5.50 14.71
N GLY A 265 28.70 -4.30 14.19
CA GLY A 265 30.05 -3.78 14.09
C GLY A 265 30.41 -2.95 15.30
#